data_391f1997f1bf33d79ac099acc2ddc371
#
_entry.id   391f1997f1bf33d79ac099acc2ddc371
#
_cell.length_a   1.000
_cell.length_b   1.000
_cell.length_c   1.000
_cell.angle_alpha   90.00
_cell.angle_beta   90.00
_cell.angle_gamma   90.00
#
_symmetry.space_group_name_H-M   'P 1'
#
loop_
_entity.id
_entity.type
_entity.pdbx_description
1 polymer ?
#
loop_
_entity_poly.entity_id
_entity_poly.type
_entity_poly.pdbx_seq_one_letter_code
_entity_poly.pdbx_strand_id
1 'polypeptide(L)'
;MTRFSTAALMTAACLAAGPAVAADFGLADETVVATEAVPPGGWNFRITPYGWLAGMNGTITARGRSVTTSASFIDLVQDSDELIPFMGYFEAGKDRFSIFGDFFYSKIGFSGERTKQVNPVAGLVITATGEATLTTTLTIAQAAAAYDIIQQGGTSLGVYAGARYWNATADVDLKITGEVDLTNLGLKREGKFAVASSGNMEWVDPLVGLRVEQELTERDQIMLLADIGGFGVGSEFSWQVFGGYSHSWQVSRATTMALALGYRILSVDYEEGSGTSRRGLDLVMHGPLTGLSFRW
;
A
#
# COMPACT_ATOMS: atom_id res chain seq x y z
N MET A 1 -7.64 -37.67 8.08
CA MET A 1 -7.84 -36.26 7.76
C MET A 1 -6.46 -35.64 7.64
N THR A 2 -5.94 -35.66 6.44
CA THR A 2 -4.53 -35.37 6.11
C THR A 2 -4.41 -33.95 5.59
N ARG A 3 -3.67 -33.11 6.30
CA ARG A 3 -3.31 -31.77 5.86
C ARG A 3 -2.14 -31.87 4.89
N PHE A 4 -2.32 -31.45 3.65
CA PHE A 4 -1.23 -31.26 2.69
C PHE A 4 -0.66 -29.86 2.84
N SER A 5 0.59 -29.77 3.32
CA SER A 5 1.44 -28.58 3.23
C SER A 5 1.96 -28.45 1.80
N THR A 6 1.55 -27.41 1.09
CA THR A 6 2.13 -27.05 -0.20
C THR A 6 3.21 -26.00 0.04
N ALA A 7 4.47 -26.42 0.06
CA ALA A 7 5.61 -25.52 0.01
C ALA A 7 5.77 -25.03 -1.43
N ALA A 8 5.59 -23.74 -1.67
CA ALA A 8 5.86 -23.12 -2.96
C ALA A 8 7.37 -22.86 -3.11
N LEU A 9 8.01 -23.60 -4.01
CA LEU A 9 9.38 -23.36 -4.45
C LEU A 9 9.41 -22.10 -5.33
N MET A 10 10.06 -21.05 -4.88
CA MET A 10 10.40 -19.90 -5.73
C MET A 10 11.57 -20.28 -6.63
N THR A 11 11.29 -20.51 -7.91
CA THR A 11 12.31 -20.68 -8.94
C THR A 11 12.73 -19.30 -9.45
N ALA A 12 13.97 -18.92 -9.17
CA ALA A 12 14.56 -17.72 -9.74
C ALA A 12 14.85 -17.96 -11.23
N ALA A 13 14.14 -17.27 -12.11
CA ALA A 13 14.43 -17.26 -13.53
C ALA A 13 15.54 -16.26 -13.83
N CYS A 14 16.76 -16.76 -14.10
CA CYS A 14 17.83 -15.96 -14.72
C CYS A 14 17.47 -15.70 -16.18
N LEU A 15 17.13 -14.45 -16.52
CA LEU A 15 17.06 -13.99 -17.91
C LEU A 15 18.49 -13.79 -18.43
N ALA A 16 18.89 -14.62 -19.38
CA ALA A 16 20.09 -14.45 -20.17
C ALA A 16 19.84 -13.30 -21.19
N ALA A 17 20.55 -12.19 -21.02
CA ALA A 17 20.57 -11.11 -22.00
C ALA A 17 21.48 -11.48 -23.18
N GLY A 18 20.89 -11.65 -24.37
CA GLY A 18 21.64 -11.73 -25.64
C GLY A 18 22.09 -10.31 -26.09
N PRO A 19 23.15 -10.20 -26.92
CA PRO A 19 23.67 -8.93 -27.33
C PRO A 19 22.70 -8.21 -28.28
N ALA A 20 22.21 -7.04 -27.87
CA ALA A 20 21.47 -6.14 -28.74
C ALA A 20 22.46 -5.39 -29.65
N VAL A 21 22.28 -5.49 -30.95
CA VAL A 21 22.99 -4.70 -31.95
C VAL A 21 22.51 -3.24 -31.85
N ALA A 22 23.38 -2.35 -31.42
CA ALA A 22 23.09 -0.93 -31.34
C ALA A 22 23.01 -0.34 -32.75
N ALA A 23 21.86 0.21 -33.14
CA ALA A 23 21.74 1.10 -34.27
C ALA A 23 22.27 2.47 -33.83
N ASP A 24 23.31 2.93 -34.54
CA ASP A 24 23.94 4.23 -34.37
C ASP A 24 22.99 5.35 -34.86
N PHE A 25 22.26 5.94 -33.91
CA PHE A 25 21.63 7.25 -34.15
C PHE A 25 22.57 8.30 -33.61
N GLY A 26 23.26 8.98 -34.56
CA GLY A 26 24.11 10.13 -34.27
C GLY A 26 23.34 11.22 -33.54
N LEU A 27 23.46 11.23 -32.24
CA LEU A 27 23.05 12.34 -31.37
C LEU A 27 24.26 13.22 -31.11
N ALA A 28 24.03 14.52 -31.28
CA ALA A 28 25.00 15.57 -31.06
C ALA A 28 25.72 15.41 -29.72
N ASP A 29 26.99 15.73 -29.75
CA ASP A 29 27.93 15.84 -28.65
C ASP A 29 27.31 16.60 -27.45
N GLU A 30 26.63 15.86 -26.55
CA GLU A 30 26.21 16.39 -25.25
C GLU A 30 27.46 16.48 -24.38
N THR A 31 27.95 17.71 -24.20
CA THR A 31 28.95 18.03 -23.19
C THR A 31 28.51 17.39 -21.87
N VAL A 32 29.21 16.33 -21.44
CA VAL A 32 29.07 15.69 -20.15
C VAL A 32 29.34 16.78 -19.10
N VAL A 33 28.26 17.36 -18.56
CA VAL A 33 28.37 18.21 -17.38
C VAL A 33 28.66 17.24 -16.23
N ALA A 34 29.91 17.22 -15.80
CA ALA A 34 30.33 16.46 -14.62
C ALA A 34 29.34 16.77 -13.50
N THR A 35 28.71 15.72 -12.98
CA THR A 35 27.86 15.81 -11.79
C THR A 35 28.74 16.40 -10.69
N GLU A 36 28.52 17.65 -10.31
CA GLU A 36 29.17 18.22 -9.14
C GLU A 36 28.67 17.39 -7.95
N ALA A 37 29.55 16.54 -7.41
CA ALA A 37 29.27 15.79 -6.18
C ALA A 37 28.82 16.80 -5.11
N VAL A 38 27.73 16.50 -4.41
CA VAL A 38 27.27 17.31 -3.26
C VAL A 38 28.49 17.64 -2.42
N PRO A 39 28.75 18.94 -2.10
CA PRO A 39 29.94 19.31 -1.35
C PRO A 39 30.02 18.48 -0.07
N PRO A 40 31.21 17.93 0.30
CA PRO A 40 31.37 17.20 1.55
C PRO A 40 30.86 18.02 2.72
N GLY A 41 29.85 17.54 3.44
CA GLY A 41 29.24 18.21 4.61
C GLY A 41 27.94 18.98 4.31
N GLY A 42 27.39 18.95 3.09
CA GLY A 42 26.07 19.47 2.74
C GLY A 42 24.93 18.51 3.13
N TRP A 43 23.72 19.05 3.36
CA TRP A 43 22.51 18.24 3.40
C TRP A 43 22.07 17.90 1.99
N ASN A 44 21.62 16.68 1.78
CA ASN A 44 20.91 16.26 0.59
C ASN A 44 19.47 15.95 0.94
N PHE A 45 18.59 16.24 0.01
CA PHE A 45 17.16 16.02 0.18
C PHE A 45 16.63 15.19 -0.98
N ARG A 46 15.66 14.32 -0.69
CA ARG A 46 14.94 13.51 -1.67
C ARG A 46 13.46 13.59 -1.38
N ILE A 47 12.66 13.87 -2.39
CA ILE A 47 11.19 13.75 -2.35
C ILE A 47 10.77 12.85 -3.50
N THR A 48 9.91 11.89 -3.22
CA THR A 48 9.42 10.93 -4.21
C THR A 48 7.91 10.74 -4.05
N PRO A 49 7.06 11.53 -4.74
CA PRO A 49 5.68 11.11 -4.96
C PRO A 49 5.66 9.81 -5.74
N TYR A 50 4.84 8.85 -5.32
CA TYR A 50 4.78 7.54 -5.96
C TYR A 50 3.35 6.99 -5.98
N GLY A 51 3.11 6.00 -6.84
CA GLY A 51 1.92 5.16 -6.86
C GLY A 51 2.31 3.71 -6.54
N TRP A 52 1.60 3.09 -5.60
CA TRP A 52 1.74 1.68 -5.27
C TRP A 52 0.47 0.95 -5.69
N LEU A 53 0.58 0.08 -6.68
CA LEU A 53 -0.52 -0.72 -7.21
C LEU A 53 -0.69 -1.98 -6.35
N ALA A 54 -1.07 -1.76 -5.10
CA ALA A 54 -1.14 -2.81 -4.09
C ALA A 54 -2.42 -3.62 -4.20
N GLY A 55 -2.29 -4.94 -4.32
CA GLY A 55 -3.32 -5.89 -3.93
C GLY A 55 -3.29 -6.11 -2.43
N MET A 56 -4.41 -6.56 -1.86
CA MET A 56 -4.59 -6.81 -0.43
C MET A 56 -5.08 -8.24 -0.21
N ASN A 57 -4.45 -8.94 0.73
CA ASN A 57 -4.90 -10.26 1.19
C ASN A 57 -4.86 -10.25 2.70
N GLY A 58 -5.96 -10.63 3.35
CA GLY A 58 -5.97 -10.62 4.81
C GLY A 58 -7.29 -10.92 5.44
N THR A 59 -7.31 -10.82 6.76
CA THR A 59 -8.47 -11.06 7.61
C THR A 59 -8.70 -9.85 8.50
N ILE A 60 -9.90 -9.30 8.43
CA ILE A 60 -10.35 -8.22 9.32
C ILE A 60 -11.25 -8.85 10.37
N THR A 61 -10.94 -8.62 11.64
CA THR A 61 -11.77 -9.06 12.79
C THR A 61 -12.44 -7.86 13.42
N ALA A 62 -13.77 -7.91 13.53
CA ALA A 62 -14.57 -6.90 14.20
C ALA A 62 -15.62 -7.56 15.08
N ARG A 63 -15.72 -7.12 16.33
CA ARG A 63 -16.66 -7.68 17.33
C ARG A 63 -16.57 -9.21 17.47
N GLY A 64 -15.35 -9.76 17.42
CA GLY A 64 -15.09 -11.20 17.53
C GLY A 64 -15.44 -12.02 16.28
N ARG A 65 -15.83 -11.38 15.17
CA ARG A 65 -16.13 -12.04 13.89
C ARG A 65 -15.07 -11.66 12.86
N SER A 66 -14.52 -12.65 12.18
CA SER A 66 -13.48 -12.48 11.18
C SER A 66 -14.03 -12.65 9.77
N VAL A 67 -13.60 -11.78 8.87
CA VAL A 67 -13.90 -11.83 7.43
C VAL A 67 -12.56 -11.81 6.70
N THR A 68 -12.34 -12.83 5.86
CA THR A 68 -11.15 -12.90 5.02
C THR A 68 -11.48 -12.26 3.67
N THR A 69 -10.58 -11.41 3.19
CA THR A 69 -10.68 -10.74 1.89
C THR A 69 -9.42 -10.97 1.08
N SER A 70 -9.57 -11.03 -0.23
CA SER A 70 -8.47 -11.06 -1.18
C SER A 70 -8.91 -10.25 -2.40
N ALA A 71 -8.18 -9.20 -2.70
CA ALA A 71 -8.45 -8.35 -3.85
C ALA A 71 -7.12 -7.94 -4.51
N SER A 72 -7.02 -8.16 -5.82
CA SER A 72 -5.91 -7.59 -6.59
C SER A 72 -6.10 -6.07 -6.72
N PHE A 73 -5.05 -5.35 -7.08
CA PHE A 73 -5.17 -3.91 -7.40
C PHE A 73 -6.21 -3.66 -8.51
N ILE A 74 -6.27 -4.54 -9.52
CA ILE A 74 -7.21 -4.41 -10.63
C ILE A 74 -8.65 -4.56 -10.13
N ASP A 75 -8.92 -5.53 -9.25
CA ASP A 75 -10.24 -5.71 -8.64
C ASP A 75 -10.62 -4.47 -7.83
N LEU A 76 -9.69 -3.92 -7.03
CA LEU A 76 -9.92 -2.70 -6.25
C LEU A 76 -10.28 -1.49 -7.13
N VAL A 77 -9.61 -1.33 -8.29
CA VAL A 77 -9.91 -0.23 -9.23
C VAL A 77 -11.21 -0.44 -9.98
N GLN A 78 -11.52 -1.68 -10.38
CA GLN A 78 -12.70 -1.97 -11.18
C GLN A 78 -13.99 -2.02 -10.36
N ASP A 79 -13.91 -2.51 -9.12
CA ASP A 79 -15.07 -2.74 -8.27
C ASP A 79 -15.36 -1.58 -7.31
N SER A 80 -14.43 -0.61 -7.16
CA SER A 80 -14.64 0.56 -6.30
C SER A 80 -15.36 1.70 -7.03
N ASP A 81 -16.28 2.34 -6.34
CA ASP A 81 -16.95 3.59 -6.80
C ASP A 81 -16.10 4.82 -6.45
N GLU A 82 -15.23 4.72 -5.44
CA GLU A 82 -14.33 5.77 -5.00
C GLU A 82 -12.95 5.18 -4.70
N LEU A 83 -11.89 5.75 -5.29
CA LEU A 83 -10.51 5.41 -4.99
C LEU A 83 -9.67 6.69 -4.93
N ILE A 84 -9.21 7.05 -3.74
CA ILE A 84 -8.38 8.24 -3.51
C ILE A 84 -7.06 7.79 -2.89
N PRO A 85 -5.98 7.62 -3.67
CA PRO A 85 -4.65 7.33 -3.16
C PRO A 85 -3.83 8.61 -3.00
N PHE A 86 -3.00 8.67 -1.94
CA PHE A 86 -1.93 9.66 -1.80
C PHE A 86 -0.72 9.01 -1.16
N MET A 87 0.45 9.07 -1.84
CA MET A 87 1.66 8.38 -1.40
C MET A 87 2.89 9.23 -1.67
N GLY A 88 3.83 9.21 -0.74
CA GLY A 88 5.05 9.97 -0.87
C GLY A 88 6.14 9.52 0.10
N TYR A 89 7.38 9.65 -0.35
CA TYR A 89 8.58 9.41 0.43
C TYR A 89 9.40 10.70 0.50
N PHE A 90 9.98 10.95 1.66
CA PHE A 90 10.89 12.07 1.91
C PHE A 90 12.14 11.55 2.62
N GLU A 91 13.30 12.09 2.28
CA GLU A 91 14.56 11.82 2.96
C GLU A 91 15.41 13.09 3.04
N ALA A 92 16.06 13.28 4.18
CA ALA A 92 17.10 14.29 4.38
C ALA A 92 18.34 13.58 4.95
N GLY A 93 19.46 13.67 4.24
CA GLY A 93 20.70 13.01 4.57
C GLY A 93 21.87 13.98 4.70
N LYS A 94 22.82 13.60 5.57
CA LYS A 94 24.10 14.28 5.70
C LYS A 94 25.17 13.25 6.08
N ASP A 95 26.24 13.17 5.28
CA ASP A 95 27.30 12.20 5.44
C ASP A 95 26.76 10.75 5.48
N ARG A 96 26.88 10.06 6.61
CA ARG A 96 26.37 8.70 6.83
C ARG A 96 25.01 8.64 7.51
N PHE A 97 24.46 9.78 7.91
CA PHE A 97 23.22 9.85 8.65
C PHE A 97 22.08 10.35 7.74
N SER A 98 20.92 9.75 7.82
CA SER A 98 19.70 10.28 7.22
C SER A 98 18.49 10.06 8.10
N ILE A 99 17.48 10.91 7.89
CA ILE A 99 16.12 10.72 8.38
C ILE A 99 15.21 10.60 7.17
N PHE A 100 14.26 9.67 7.23
CA PHE A 100 13.30 9.51 6.16
C PHE A 100 11.89 9.27 6.68
N GLY A 101 10.92 9.59 5.85
CA GLY A 101 9.51 9.34 6.08
C GLY A 101 8.86 8.75 4.84
N ASP A 102 7.89 7.87 5.06
CA ASP A 102 7.03 7.29 4.03
C ASP A 102 5.58 7.48 4.45
N PHE A 103 4.74 7.94 3.54
CA PHE A 103 3.33 8.17 3.77
C PHE A 103 2.48 7.47 2.72
N PHE A 104 1.52 6.70 3.18
CA PHE A 104 0.52 6.01 2.39
C PHE A 104 -0.86 6.35 2.92
N TYR A 105 -1.73 6.80 2.02
CA TYR A 105 -3.15 7.03 2.28
C TYR A 105 -3.96 6.42 1.14
N SER A 106 -4.98 5.64 1.48
CA SER A 106 -5.92 5.11 0.52
C SER A 106 -7.33 5.13 1.10
N LYS A 107 -8.28 5.73 0.39
CA LYS A 107 -9.70 5.66 0.66
C LYS A 107 -10.38 4.92 -0.48
N ILE A 108 -11.09 3.84 -0.16
CA ILE A 108 -11.76 2.97 -1.11
C ILE A 108 -13.22 2.84 -0.70
N GLY A 109 -14.13 3.14 -1.63
CA GLY A 109 -15.57 3.02 -1.44
C GLY A 109 -16.16 1.98 -2.37
N PHE A 110 -17.06 1.16 -1.85
CA PHE A 110 -17.85 0.18 -2.58
C PHE A 110 -19.33 0.41 -2.30
N SER A 111 -20.18 0.33 -3.32
CA SER A 111 -21.62 0.31 -3.16
C SER A 111 -22.23 -0.90 -3.85
N GLY A 112 -23.34 -1.36 -3.34
CA GLY A 112 -24.09 -2.46 -3.93
C GLY A 112 -25.56 -2.39 -3.61
N GLU A 113 -26.39 -2.69 -4.60
CA GLU A 113 -27.85 -2.78 -4.45
C GLU A 113 -28.31 -4.19 -4.81
N ARG A 114 -29.20 -4.72 -3.98
CA ARG A 114 -29.92 -5.97 -4.28
C ARG A 114 -31.41 -5.82 -4.03
N THR A 115 -32.20 -6.11 -5.05
CA THR A 115 -33.66 -6.16 -4.95
C THR A 115 -34.13 -7.62 -5.01
N LYS A 116 -34.95 -8.02 -4.04
CA LYS A 116 -35.60 -9.33 -4.00
C LYS A 116 -37.11 -9.15 -3.97
N GLN A 117 -37.81 -9.80 -4.89
CA GLN A 117 -39.27 -9.80 -4.97
C GLN A 117 -39.78 -11.22 -4.64
N VAL A 118 -40.81 -11.28 -3.80
CA VAL A 118 -41.45 -12.53 -3.40
C VAL A 118 -42.97 -12.37 -3.54
N ASN A 119 -43.60 -13.34 -4.17
CA ASN A 119 -45.06 -13.41 -4.35
C ASN A 119 -45.64 -14.59 -3.57
N PRO A 120 -45.83 -14.48 -2.24
CA PRO A 120 -46.20 -15.62 -1.41
C PRO A 120 -47.62 -16.12 -1.66
N VAL A 121 -48.50 -15.26 -2.11
CA VAL A 121 -49.87 -15.60 -2.53
C VAL A 121 -50.31 -14.69 -3.67
N ALA A 122 -51.28 -15.11 -4.45
CA ALA A 122 -51.81 -14.31 -5.57
C ALA A 122 -52.34 -12.94 -5.10
N GLY A 123 -51.83 -11.86 -5.70
CA GLY A 123 -52.18 -10.47 -5.39
C GLY A 123 -51.44 -9.84 -4.22
N LEU A 124 -50.44 -10.54 -3.65
CA LEU A 124 -49.49 -9.99 -2.66
C LEU A 124 -48.09 -10.00 -3.23
N VAL A 125 -47.50 -8.82 -3.42
CA VAL A 125 -46.13 -8.62 -3.86
C VAL A 125 -45.34 -7.97 -2.73
N ILE A 126 -44.26 -8.62 -2.31
CA ILE A 126 -43.30 -8.08 -1.35
C ILE A 126 -41.99 -7.82 -2.09
N THR A 127 -41.57 -6.56 -2.14
CA THR A 127 -40.32 -6.16 -2.70
C THR A 127 -39.42 -5.62 -1.59
N ALA A 128 -38.20 -6.16 -1.46
CA ALA A 128 -37.19 -5.63 -0.55
C ALA A 128 -35.96 -5.24 -1.36
N THR A 129 -35.54 -3.99 -1.26
CA THR A 129 -34.30 -3.48 -1.83
C THR A 129 -33.33 -3.15 -0.70
N GLY A 130 -32.15 -3.73 -0.76
CA GLY A 130 -31.06 -3.45 0.17
C GLY A 130 -29.93 -2.73 -0.56
N GLU A 131 -29.58 -1.55 -0.07
CA GLU A 131 -28.40 -0.79 -0.49
C GLU A 131 -27.36 -0.92 0.61
N ALA A 132 -26.13 -1.27 0.25
CA ALA A 132 -25.00 -1.33 1.17
C ALA A 132 -23.84 -0.50 0.62
N THR A 133 -23.27 0.36 1.45
CA THR A 133 -22.06 1.11 1.14
C THR A 133 -20.98 0.75 2.18
N LEU A 134 -19.78 0.43 1.70
CA LEU A 134 -18.60 0.20 2.53
C LEU A 134 -17.54 1.19 2.12
N THR A 135 -17.06 2.00 3.04
CA THR A 135 -15.90 2.87 2.84
C THR A 135 -14.78 2.43 3.76
N THR A 136 -13.61 2.15 3.20
CA THR A 136 -12.41 1.79 3.95
C THR A 136 -11.35 2.84 3.74
N THR A 137 -10.78 3.35 4.82
CA THR A 137 -9.66 4.29 4.79
C THR A 137 -8.47 3.66 5.51
N LEU A 138 -7.33 3.58 4.83
CA LEU A 138 -6.08 3.10 5.40
C LEU A 138 -5.02 4.20 5.31
N THR A 139 -4.46 4.57 6.45
CA THR A 139 -3.34 5.51 6.57
C THR A 139 -2.16 4.81 7.22
N ILE A 140 -1.00 4.88 6.57
CA ILE A 140 0.26 4.37 7.10
C ILE A 140 1.28 5.50 7.00
N ALA A 141 1.91 5.86 8.13
CA ALA A 141 2.98 6.85 8.15
C ALA A 141 4.19 6.28 8.88
N GLN A 142 5.34 6.29 8.25
CA GLN A 142 6.60 5.81 8.81
C GLN A 142 7.58 6.96 8.93
N ALA A 143 8.32 7.00 10.03
CA ALA A 143 9.47 7.88 10.20
C ALA A 143 10.63 7.09 10.82
N ALA A 144 11.82 7.24 10.28
CA ALA A 144 13.00 6.51 10.74
C ALA A 144 14.28 7.34 10.58
N ALA A 145 15.27 7.02 11.40
CA ALA A 145 16.64 7.48 11.29
C ALA A 145 17.53 6.34 10.82
N ALA A 146 18.39 6.58 9.86
CA ALA A 146 19.30 5.62 9.26
C ALA A 146 20.75 6.05 9.43
N TYR A 147 21.63 5.04 9.51
CA TYR A 147 23.05 5.24 9.54
C TYR A 147 23.73 4.22 8.60
N ASP A 148 24.52 4.72 7.65
CA ASP A 148 25.24 3.91 6.69
C ASP A 148 26.53 3.38 7.32
N ILE A 149 26.55 2.07 7.58
CA ILE A 149 27.70 1.37 8.16
C ILE A 149 28.79 1.10 7.13
N ILE A 150 28.40 0.94 5.86
CA ILE A 150 29.30 0.78 4.71
C ILE A 150 28.93 1.83 3.67
N GLN A 151 29.95 2.53 3.16
CA GLN A 151 29.86 3.40 1.98
C GLN A 151 31.15 3.21 1.19
N GLN A 152 31.11 2.41 0.14
CA GLN A 152 32.28 2.10 -0.68
C GLN A 152 31.90 1.64 -2.07
N GLY A 153 32.57 2.18 -3.11
CA GLY A 153 32.41 1.70 -4.48
C GLY A 153 31.01 1.81 -5.05
N GLY A 154 30.26 2.87 -4.70
CA GLY A 154 28.86 3.04 -5.11
C GLY A 154 27.88 2.18 -4.31
N THR A 155 28.34 1.42 -3.31
CA THR A 155 27.51 0.62 -2.41
C THR A 155 27.35 1.33 -1.07
N SER A 156 26.12 1.47 -0.60
CA SER A 156 25.78 1.86 0.76
C SER A 156 24.99 0.74 1.44
N LEU A 157 25.39 0.37 2.66
CA LEU A 157 24.62 -0.51 3.53
C LEU A 157 24.35 0.25 4.82
N GLY A 158 23.07 0.48 5.12
CA GLY A 158 22.62 1.18 6.31
C GLY A 158 21.72 0.33 7.19
N VAL A 159 21.73 0.66 8.48
CA VAL A 159 20.75 0.21 9.45
C VAL A 159 19.82 1.37 9.78
N TYR A 160 18.58 1.10 10.10
CA TYR A 160 17.64 2.14 10.53
C TYR A 160 16.72 1.68 11.64
N ALA A 161 16.22 2.64 12.39
CA ALA A 161 15.22 2.42 13.42
C ALA A 161 14.22 3.58 13.42
N GLY A 162 12.99 3.28 13.78
CA GLY A 162 11.93 4.29 13.74
C GLY A 162 10.60 3.77 14.25
N ALA A 163 9.53 4.38 13.75
CA ALA A 163 8.16 4.01 14.07
C ALA A 163 7.27 4.05 12.83
N ARG A 164 6.27 3.18 12.80
CA ARG A 164 5.22 3.13 11.80
C ARG A 164 3.85 3.29 12.46
N TYR A 165 3.16 4.34 12.10
CA TYR A 165 1.79 4.62 12.50
C TYR A 165 0.83 3.95 11.53
N TRP A 166 -0.22 3.36 12.06
CA TRP A 166 -1.30 2.74 11.34
C TRP A 166 -2.63 3.32 11.78
N ASN A 167 -3.51 3.60 10.82
CA ASN A 167 -4.90 3.90 11.07
C ASN A 167 -5.75 3.23 9.99
N ALA A 168 -6.64 2.34 10.41
CA ALA A 168 -7.57 1.64 9.54
C ALA A 168 -9.00 1.92 10.00
N THR A 169 -9.78 2.59 9.14
CA THR A 169 -11.20 2.90 9.39
C THR A 169 -12.07 2.18 8.38
N ALA A 170 -13.17 1.60 8.85
CA ALA A 170 -14.18 1.01 8.00
C ALA A 170 -15.56 1.53 8.39
N ASP A 171 -16.25 2.17 7.45
CA ASP A 171 -17.59 2.70 7.60
C ASP A 171 -18.56 1.88 6.75
N VAL A 172 -19.62 1.37 7.36
CA VAL A 172 -20.65 0.56 6.72
C VAL A 172 -21.99 1.25 6.88
N ASP A 173 -22.63 1.58 5.76
CA ASP A 173 -23.99 2.07 5.71
C ASP A 173 -24.88 1.02 5.03
N LEU A 174 -25.93 0.58 5.72
CA LEU A 174 -26.92 -0.36 5.21
C LEU A 174 -28.30 0.30 5.23
N LYS A 175 -28.95 0.37 4.07
CA LYS A 175 -30.32 0.83 3.92
C LYS A 175 -31.16 -0.27 3.32
N ILE A 176 -32.29 -0.59 3.96
CA ILE A 176 -33.26 -1.57 3.47
C ILE A 176 -34.60 -0.86 3.30
N THR A 177 -35.12 -0.89 2.10
CA THR A 177 -36.47 -0.39 1.77
C THR A 177 -37.32 -1.60 1.44
N GLY A 178 -38.40 -1.78 2.18
CA GLY A 178 -39.41 -2.81 1.95
C GLY A 178 -40.69 -2.22 1.44
N GLU A 179 -41.29 -2.80 0.39
CA GLU A 179 -42.58 -2.45 -0.14
C GLU A 179 -43.49 -3.68 -0.12
N VAL A 180 -44.70 -3.52 0.40
CA VAL A 180 -45.75 -4.54 0.38
C VAL A 180 -46.90 -3.98 -0.45
N ASP A 181 -47.19 -4.61 -1.57
CA ASP A 181 -48.28 -4.27 -2.46
C ASP A 181 -49.38 -5.36 -2.41
N LEU A 182 -50.55 -4.98 -1.94
CA LEU A 182 -51.78 -5.77 -1.97
C LEU A 182 -52.62 -5.34 -3.15
N THR A 183 -52.22 -5.80 -4.35
CA THR A 183 -52.81 -5.37 -5.64
C THR A 183 -54.31 -5.53 -5.67
N ASN A 184 -54.89 -6.56 -5.04
CA ASN A 184 -56.31 -6.83 -4.99
C ASN A 184 -57.13 -5.85 -4.14
N LEU A 185 -56.46 -5.11 -3.24
CA LEU A 185 -57.07 -4.16 -2.30
C LEU A 185 -56.63 -2.73 -2.57
N GLY A 186 -55.77 -2.49 -3.57
CA GLY A 186 -55.21 -1.17 -3.84
C GLY A 186 -54.40 -0.57 -2.68
N LEU A 187 -53.89 -1.40 -1.79
CA LEU A 187 -53.09 -0.99 -0.60
C LEU A 187 -51.61 -1.21 -0.84
N LYS A 188 -50.84 -0.14 -0.70
CA LYS A 188 -49.38 -0.14 -0.78
C LYS A 188 -48.81 0.39 0.53
N ARG A 189 -47.83 -0.31 1.10
CA ARG A 189 -47.17 0.09 2.34
C ARG A 189 -45.67 -0.01 2.17
N GLU A 190 -44.97 1.06 2.53
CA GLU A 190 -43.51 1.15 2.49
C GLU A 190 -42.92 1.17 3.92
N GLY A 191 -41.80 0.52 4.11
CA GLY A 191 -41.00 0.55 5.35
C GLY A 191 -39.55 0.79 5.00
N LYS A 192 -38.85 1.62 5.80
CA LYS A 192 -37.43 1.91 5.62
C LYS A 192 -36.69 1.55 6.92
N PHE A 193 -35.54 0.89 6.77
CA PHE A 193 -34.63 0.58 7.85
C PHE A 193 -33.24 0.99 7.43
N ALA A 194 -32.50 1.69 8.31
CA ALA A 194 -31.13 2.11 8.03
C ALA A 194 -30.26 1.82 9.26
N VAL A 195 -29.07 1.30 9.03
CA VAL A 195 -28.03 1.08 10.03
C VAL A 195 -26.72 1.63 9.50
N ALA A 196 -26.08 2.48 10.28
CA ALA A 196 -24.70 2.92 10.05
C ALA A 196 -23.80 2.36 11.18
N SER A 197 -22.62 1.89 10.83
CA SER A 197 -21.62 1.41 11.78
C SER A 197 -20.24 1.82 11.31
N SER A 198 -19.45 2.38 12.22
CA SER A 198 -18.05 2.76 11.99
C SER A 198 -17.15 1.98 12.93
N GLY A 199 -15.98 1.60 12.42
CA GLY A 199 -14.91 0.97 13.18
C GLY A 199 -13.57 1.62 12.86
N ASN A 200 -12.77 1.90 13.90
CA ASN A 200 -11.42 2.44 13.76
C ASN A 200 -10.43 1.58 14.55
N MET A 201 -9.28 1.31 13.96
CA MET A 201 -8.11 0.70 14.61
C MET A 201 -6.92 1.61 14.39
N GLU A 202 -6.20 1.92 15.46
CA GLU A 202 -5.08 2.88 15.43
C GLU A 202 -3.98 2.40 16.38
N TRP A 203 -2.74 2.34 15.89
CA TRP A 203 -1.58 1.96 16.69
C TRP A 203 -0.27 2.45 16.10
N VAL A 204 0.82 2.30 16.86
CA VAL A 204 2.19 2.63 16.45
C VAL A 204 3.08 1.43 16.70
N ASP A 205 3.81 1.01 15.67
CA ASP A 205 4.81 -0.05 15.71
C ASP A 205 6.21 0.56 15.78
N PRO A 206 7.04 0.25 16.78
CA PRO A 206 8.47 0.44 16.67
C PRO A 206 9.01 -0.49 15.58
N LEU A 207 10.05 -0.08 14.85
CA LEU A 207 10.65 -0.87 13.79
C LEU A 207 12.16 -0.72 13.73
N VAL A 208 12.81 -1.76 13.20
CA VAL A 208 14.23 -1.77 12.85
C VAL A 208 14.41 -2.42 11.48
N GLY A 209 15.39 -1.94 10.71
CA GLY A 209 15.58 -2.43 9.35
C GLY A 209 16.97 -2.23 8.79
N LEU A 210 17.13 -2.73 7.58
CA LEU A 210 18.32 -2.64 6.75
C LEU A 210 17.98 -1.98 5.42
N ARG A 211 18.92 -1.17 4.93
CA ARG A 211 18.85 -0.54 3.61
C ARG A 211 20.13 -0.80 2.85
N VAL A 212 20.01 -1.21 1.59
CA VAL A 212 21.13 -1.33 0.65
C VAL A 212 20.83 -0.47 -0.55
N GLU A 213 21.75 0.41 -0.89
CA GLU A 213 21.75 1.15 -2.15
C GLU A 213 23.00 0.78 -2.95
N GLN A 214 22.82 0.53 -4.24
CA GLN A 214 23.91 0.22 -5.16
C GLN A 214 23.80 1.06 -6.40
N GLU A 215 24.77 1.91 -6.64
CA GLU A 215 24.97 2.59 -7.91
C GLU A 215 25.52 1.59 -8.95
N LEU A 216 24.76 1.36 -10.02
CA LEU A 216 25.19 0.50 -11.14
C LEU A 216 25.96 1.29 -12.18
N THR A 217 25.51 2.53 -12.41
CA THR A 217 26.15 3.53 -13.26
C THR A 217 25.94 4.91 -12.63
N GLU A 218 26.46 5.98 -13.24
CA GLU A 218 26.20 7.35 -12.79
C GLU A 218 24.71 7.74 -12.78
N ARG A 219 23.86 6.99 -13.51
CA ARG A 219 22.44 7.26 -13.66
C ARG A 219 21.52 6.19 -13.09
N ASP A 220 22.05 4.99 -12.88
CA ASP A 220 21.27 3.82 -12.54
C ASP A 220 21.58 3.35 -11.12
N GLN A 221 20.55 3.19 -10.30
CA GLN A 221 20.67 2.77 -8.91
C GLN A 221 19.65 1.67 -8.58
N ILE A 222 20.05 0.72 -7.78
CA ILE A 222 19.18 -0.26 -7.12
C ILE A 222 19.07 0.11 -5.65
N MET A 223 17.86 -0.04 -5.07
CA MET A 223 17.60 0.08 -3.64
C MET A 223 16.89 -1.18 -3.15
N LEU A 224 17.34 -1.70 -2.02
CA LEU A 224 16.66 -2.73 -1.24
C LEU A 224 16.46 -2.22 0.18
N LEU A 225 15.26 -2.43 0.72
CA LEU A 225 14.90 -2.03 2.08
C LEU A 225 14.08 -3.16 2.69
N ALA A 226 14.42 -3.53 3.93
CA ALA A 226 13.67 -4.52 4.68
C ALA A 226 13.63 -4.13 6.16
N ASP A 227 12.47 -4.26 6.78
CA ASP A 227 12.28 -4.02 8.21
C ASP A 227 11.34 -5.03 8.86
N ILE A 228 11.46 -5.10 10.18
CA ILE A 228 10.55 -5.79 11.08
C ILE A 228 10.12 -4.83 12.18
N GLY A 229 8.90 -5.00 12.67
CA GLY A 229 8.32 -4.11 13.68
C GLY A 229 7.18 -4.75 14.46
N GLY A 230 6.50 -3.93 15.27
CA GLY A 230 5.42 -4.34 16.16
C GLY A 230 5.94 -4.83 17.50
N PHE A 231 6.53 -6.01 17.55
CA PHE A 231 7.11 -6.65 18.73
C PHE A 231 6.14 -6.72 19.93
N GLY A 232 4.81 -6.77 19.67
CA GLY A 232 3.78 -6.75 20.71
C GLY A 232 3.60 -5.39 21.42
N VAL A 233 4.16 -4.30 20.89
CA VAL A 233 3.95 -2.93 21.40
C VAL A 233 2.69 -2.31 20.80
N GLY A 234 2.58 -2.33 19.48
CA GLY A 234 1.39 -1.96 18.71
C GLY A 234 0.78 -3.23 18.10
N SER A 235 1.30 -3.67 16.95
CA SER A 235 0.96 -4.97 16.38
C SER A 235 1.77 -6.10 17.04
N GLU A 236 1.28 -7.34 16.92
CA GLU A 236 2.03 -8.53 17.31
C GLU A 236 3.32 -8.62 16.49
N PHE A 237 3.18 -8.43 15.18
CA PHE A 237 4.31 -8.41 14.24
C PHE A 237 3.97 -7.65 12.97
N SER A 238 4.94 -6.89 12.46
CA SER A 238 4.88 -6.30 11.13
C SER A 238 6.20 -6.45 10.41
N TRP A 239 6.19 -6.52 9.08
CA TRP A 239 7.40 -6.55 8.28
C TRP A 239 7.18 -5.92 6.91
N GLN A 240 8.25 -5.44 6.33
CA GLN A 240 8.24 -4.87 5.00
C GLN A 240 9.48 -5.28 4.22
N VAL A 241 9.31 -5.49 2.92
CA VAL A 241 10.40 -5.60 1.95
C VAL A 241 10.05 -4.73 0.75
N PHE A 242 11.01 -3.92 0.33
CA PHE A 242 10.96 -3.14 -0.90
C PHE A 242 12.22 -3.39 -1.70
N GLY A 243 12.07 -3.60 -3.01
CA GLY A 243 13.15 -3.62 -3.99
C GLY A 243 12.81 -2.72 -5.16
N GLY A 244 13.74 -1.88 -5.58
CA GLY A 244 13.50 -0.93 -6.66
C GLY A 244 14.75 -0.60 -7.46
N TYR A 245 14.51 -0.16 -8.68
CA TYR A 245 15.49 0.39 -9.61
C TYR A 245 15.08 1.83 -9.95
N SER A 246 16.06 2.70 -10.10
CA SER A 246 15.82 4.07 -10.56
C SER A 246 16.83 4.48 -11.63
N HIS A 247 16.32 5.20 -12.63
CA HIS A 247 17.12 5.86 -13.66
C HIS A 247 17.02 7.36 -13.50
N SER A 248 18.16 8.05 -13.40
CA SER A 248 18.25 9.48 -13.10
C SER A 248 18.77 10.29 -14.28
N TRP A 249 18.32 11.56 -14.34
CA TRP A 249 18.83 12.57 -15.26
C TRP A 249 18.87 13.94 -14.59
N GLN A 250 19.84 14.73 -14.99
CA GLN A 250 20.01 16.07 -14.47
C GLN A 250 18.97 17.02 -15.05
N VAL A 251 18.22 17.71 -14.17
CA VAL A 251 17.23 18.73 -14.58
C VAL A 251 17.82 20.14 -14.46
N SER A 252 18.62 20.35 -13.43
CA SER A 252 19.35 21.61 -13.23
C SER A 252 20.71 21.32 -12.58
N ARG A 253 21.56 22.35 -12.40
CA ARG A 253 22.85 22.19 -11.71
C ARG A 253 22.72 21.64 -10.28
N ALA A 254 21.58 21.91 -9.63
CA ALA A 254 21.35 21.52 -8.24
C ALA A 254 20.27 20.43 -8.08
N THR A 255 19.61 19.99 -9.16
CA THR A 255 18.47 19.09 -9.05
C THR A 255 18.58 17.94 -10.03
N THR A 256 18.51 16.73 -9.50
CA THR A 256 18.41 15.48 -10.25
C THR A 256 17.00 14.93 -10.11
N MET A 257 16.42 14.49 -11.21
CA MET A 257 15.14 13.76 -11.25
C MET A 257 15.42 12.30 -11.58
N ALA A 258 14.66 11.37 -11.00
CA ALA A 258 14.75 9.95 -11.34
C ALA A 258 13.36 9.32 -11.47
N LEU A 259 13.20 8.45 -12.47
CA LEU A 259 12.08 7.52 -12.53
C LEU A 259 12.44 6.29 -11.71
N ALA A 260 11.61 5.98 -10.71
CA ALA A 260 11.76 4.81 -9.87
C ALA A 260 10.68 3.78 -10.19
N LEU A 261 11.09 2.52 -10.30
CA LEU A 261 10.24 1.35 -10.47
C LEU A 261 10.61 0.32 -9.41
N GLY A 262 9.62 -0.30 -8.76
CA GLY A 262 9.92 -1.24 -7.69
C GLY A 262 8.76 -2.17 -7.38
N TYR A 263 8.98 -2.99 -6.37
CA TYR A 263 7.97 -3.88 -5.80
C TYR A 263 8.06 -3.81 -4.27
N ARG A 264 6.91 -3.63 -3.62
CA ARG A 264 6.80 -3.56 -2.16
C ARG A 264 5.89 -4.66 -1.65
N ILE A 265 6.27 -5.26 -0.54
CA ILE A 265 5.43 -6.15 0.27
C ILE A 265 5.44 -5.57 1.68
N LEU A 266 4.26 -5.43 2.26
CA LEU A 266 4.06 -4.94 3.62
C LEU A 266 3.02 -5.82 4.30
N SER A 267 3.37 -6.34 5.47
CA SER A 267 2.51 -7.22 6.27
C SER A 267 2.38 -6.70 7.69
N VAL A 268 1.21 -6.90 8.27
CA VAL A 268 0.93 -6.59 9.67
C VAL A 268 -0.05 -7.61 10.25
N ASP A 269 0.22 -8.02 11.48
CA ASP A 269 -0.66 -8.81 12.32
C ASP A 269 -0.93 -8.01 13.61
N TYR A 270 -2.13 -7.44 13.68
CA TYR A 270 -2.61 -6.64 14.81
C TYR A 270 -3.83 -7.27 15.42
N GLU A 271 -3.85 -7.40 16.74
CA GLU A 271 -5.00 -7.89 17.49
C GLU A 271 -5.16 -7.11 18.79
N GLU A 272 -6.40 -6.75 19.10
CA GLU A 272 -6.77 -6.06 20.33
C GLU A 272 -8.08 -6.61 20.91
N GLY A 273 -8.16 -6.69 22.25
CA GLY A 273 -9.36 -7.10 22.97
C GLY A 273 -9.57 -8.62 22.99
N SER A 274 -10.72 -9.07 23.47
CA SER A 274 -11.07 -10.49 23.58
C SER A 274 -12.57 -10.73 23.45
N GLY A 275 -12.96 -11.94 23.07
CA GLY A 275 -14.37 -12.31 22.93
C GLY A 275 -15.10 -11.42 21.94
N THR A 276 -16.22 -10.80 22.35
CA THR A 276 -17.03 -9.91 21.49
C THR A 276 -16.44 -8.50 21.31
N SER A 277 -15.39 -8.14 22.06
CA SER A 277 -14.65 -6.88 21.86
C SER A 277 -13.39 -7.06 21.01
N ARG A 278 -13.05 -8.28 20.58
CA ARG A 278 -11.89 -8.59 19.75
C ARG A 278 -11.97 -7.84 18.42
N ARG A 279 -10.91 -7.10 18.11
CA ARG A 279 -10.63 -6.43 16.85
C ARG A 279 -9.26 -6.86 16.36
N GLY A 280 -9.09 -6.95 15.06
CA GLY A 280 -7.80 -7.34 14.50
C GLY A 280 -7.71 -7.07 13.01
N LEU A 281 -6.48 -6.94 12.54
CA LEU A 281 -6.11 -6.75 11.16
C LEU A 281 -4.87 -7.61 10.85
N ASP A 282 -5.09 -8.75 10.21
CA ASP A 282 -4.02 -9.55 9.60
C ASP A 282 -4.03 -9.27 8.11
N LEU A 283 -3.07 -8.46 7.62
CA LEU A 283 -3.08 -7.92 6.27
C LEU A 283 -1.71 -8.05 5.63
N VAL A 284 -1.70 -8.54 4.38
CA VAL A 284 -0.56 -8.49 3.47
C VAL A 284 -0.94 -7.66 2.26
N MET A 285 -0.22 -6.57 2.04
CA MET A 285 -0.31 -5.75 0.83
C MET A 285 0.94 -5.95 0.00
N HIS A 286 0.79 -6.13 -1.31
CA HIS A 286 1.93 -6.28 -2.21
C HIS A 286 1.61 -5.82 -3.62
N GLY A 287 2.61 -5.32 -4.34
CA GLY A 287 2.42 -4.88 -5.71
C GLY A 287 3.56 -4.04 -6.25
N PRO A 288 3.53 -3.77 -7.57
CA PRO A 288 4.48 -2.89 -8.21
C PRO A 288 4.27 -1.43 -7.76
N LEU A 289 5.38 -0.69 -7.77
CA LEU A 289 5.44 0.71 -7.38
C LEU A 289 6.17 1.51 -8.44
N THR A 290 5.68 2.70 -8.75
CA THR A 290 6.35 3.65 -9.64
C THR A 290 6.31 5.04 -9.04
N GLY A 291 7.39 5.81 -9.21
CA GLY A 291 7.48 7.16 -8.66
C GLY A 291 8.48 8.04 -9.38
N LEU A 292 8.35 9.35 -9.16
CA LEU A 292 9.28 10.35 -9.62
C LEU A 292 10.03 10.91 -8.42
N SER A 293 11.35 10.70 -8.38
CA SER A 293 12.21 11.16 -7.31
C SER A 293 12.93 12.45 -7.70
N PHE A 294 12.95 13.42 -6.83
CA PHE A 294 13.70 14.67 -6.96
C PHE A 294 14.74 14.73 -5.85
N ARG A 295 15.98 15.03 -6.22
CA ARG A 295 17.13 15.15 -5.29
C ARG A 295 17.82 16.50 -5.49
N TRP A 296 18.23 17.14 -4.39
CA TRP A 296 18.99 18.41 -4.41
C TRP A 296 19.86 18.56 -3.16
#